data_91a85b97a35037a2a71baa91463aaa20
#
_entry.id   91a85b97a35037a2a71baa91463aaa20
#
_cell.length_a   1.000
_cell.length_b   1.000
_cell.length_c   1.000
_cell.angle_alpha   90.00
_cell.angle_beta   90.00
_cell.angle_gamma   90.00
#
_symmetry.space_group_name_H-M   'P 1'
#
loop_
_entity.id
_entity.type
_entity.pdbx_description
1 polymer ?
#
loop_
_entity_poly.entity_id
_entity_poly.type
_entity_poly.pdbx_seq_one_letter_code
_entity_poly.pdbx_strand_id
1 'polypeptide(L)'
;MSNLIEIRKSIFTSDCWRSFWIIVIGSAFLLLYKMKKLGAEYMIAGIAVLCLVDMWMVNKRYLYDDMFVDKNVRDTPQQMTETDKIICRDKALDYRVLNLASNTFNENETSYYHKSIGGYHPAKLRRYQEMIDAHIAPEMQKTMKAVAEAGGDMTKVNGDSIFPVLNMLNTKYFILPLQGGQTVPVQNPYAYGNAWFVDEVQYVNNANEEIDGVGKVNLRHVAVADAKFKEQLAQSVKQDD
;
A
#
# COMPACT_ATOMS: atom_id res chain seq x y z
N MET A 1 -2.89 -2.94 -27.26
CA MET A 1 -2.52 -1.50 -27.20
C MET A 1 -3.40 -0.62 -28.09
N SER A 2 -3.85 -1.06 -29.29
CA SER A 2 -4.74 -0.29 -30.18
C SER A 2 -6.03 0.18 -29.50
N ASN A 3 -6.73 -0.68 -28.78
CA ASN A 3 -8.00 -0.34 -28.11
C ASN A 3 -7.87 0.79 -27.07
N LEU A 4 -6.77 0.88 -26.36
CA LEU A 4 -6.52 1.95 -25.38
C LEU A 4 -6.34 3.32 -26.06
N ILE A 5 -5.68 3.35 -27.20
CA ILE A 5 -5.49 4.58 -27.99
C ILE A 5 -6.81 5.06 -28.55
N GLU A 6 -7.63 4.15 -29.09
CA GLU A 6 -8.96 4.48 -29.63
C GLU A 6 -9.90 5.01 -28.55
N ILE A 7 -9.94 4.38 -27.37
CA ILE A 7 -10.75 4.84 -26.24
C ILE A 7 -10.30 6.24 -25.80
N ARG A 8 -9.00 6.48 -25.65
CA ARG A 8 -8.46 7.80 -25.27
C ARG A 8 -8.80 8.86 -26.31
N LYS A 9 -8.69 8.53 -27.61
CA LYS A 9 -9.04 9.44 -28.70
C LYS A 9 -10.53 9.77 -28.69
N SER A 10 -11.39 8.80 -28.47
CA SER A 10 -12.84 9.00 -28.37
C SER A 10 -13.20 9.92 -27.18
N ILE A 11 -12.65 9.68 -26.01
CA ILE A 11 -12.86 10.53 -24.82
C ILE A 11 -12.39 11.95 -25.07
N PHE A 12 -11.17 12.12 -25.60
CA PHE A 12 -10.61 13.42 -25.91
C PHE A 12 -11.46 14.20 -26.91
N THR A 13 -11.91 13.55 -28.00
CA THR A 13 -12.76 14.19 -29.01
C THR A 13 -14.11 14.61 -28.42
N SER A 14 -14.72 13.77 -27.59
CA SER A 14 -15.95 14.09 -26.87
C SER A 14 -15.78 15.32 -25.95
N ASP A 15 -14.67 15.37 -25.22
CA ASP A 15 -14.36 16.50 -24.32
C ASP A 15 -14.10 17.80 -25.10
N CYS A 16 -13.41 17.74 -26.24
CA CYS A 16 -13.22 18.90 -27.10
C CYS A 16 -14.57 19.47 -27.60
N TRP A 17 -15.47 18.62 -28.06
CA TRP A 17 -16.80 19.04 -28.52
C TRP A 17 -17.63 19.61 -27.39
N ARG A 18 -17.61 19.00 -26.21
CA ARG A 18 -18.32 19.51 -25.02
C ARG A 18 -17.80 20.90 -24.66
N SER A 19 -16.50 21.07 -24.52
CA SER A 19 -15.86 22.35 -24.17
C SER A 19 -16.14 23.44 -25.23
N PHE A 20 -16.10 23.08 -26.50
CA PHE A 20 -16.45 23.99 -27.59
C PHE A 20 -17.86 24.56 -27.44
N TRP A 21 -18.88 23.68 -27.23
CA TRP A 21 -20.25 24.13 -27.09
C TRP A 21 -20.48 24.95 -25.81
N ILE A 22 -19.83 24.59 -24.71
CA ILE A 22 -19.90 25.38 -23.46
C ILE A 22 -19.36 26.79 -23.66
N ILE A 23 -18.22 26.92 -24.34
CA ILE A 23 -17.62 28.22 -24.67
C ILE A 23 -18.54 29.04 -25.61
N VAL A 24 -19.10 28.41 -26.63
CA VAL A 24 -20.02 29.07 -27.57
C VAL A 24 -21.27 29.60 -26.84
N ILE A 25 -21.89 28.76 -26.02
CA ILE A 25 -23.10 29.13 -25.27
C ILE A 25 -22.78 30.22 -24.23
N GLY A 26 -21.68 30.05 -23.48
CA GLY A 26 -21.23 31.06 -22.50
C GLY A 26 -20.94 32.42 -23.16
N SER A 27 -20.26 32.38 -24.32
CA SER A 27 -19.99 33.59 -25.11
C SER A 27 -21.26 34.26 -25.62
N ALA A 28 -22.26 33.47 -26.03
CA ALA A 28 -23.58 33.99 -26.45
C ALA A 28 -24.29 34.71 -25.30
N PHE A 29 -24.30 34.19 -24.08
CA PHE A 29 -24.83 34.88 -22.91
C PHE A 29 -24.16 36.24 -22.68
N LEU A 30 -22.83 36.32 -22.78
CA LEU A 30 -22.06 37.56 -22.61
C LEU A 30 -22.37 38.56 -23.73
N LEU A 31 -22.49 38.12 -24.98
CA LEU A 31 -22.83 38.96 -26.12
C LEU A 31 -24.26 39.55 -26.01
N LEU A 32 -25.24 38.71 -25.63
CA LEU A 32 -26.61 39.15 -25.41
C LEU A 32 -26.70 40.18 -24.29
N TYR A 33 -25.94 40.03 -23.22
CA TYR A 33 -25.82 41.01 -22.14
C TYR A 33 -25.20 42.31 -22.65
N LYS A 34 -24.08 42.24 -23.38
CA LYS A 34 -23.44 43.41 -23.98
C LYS A 34 -24.38 44.16 -24.93
N MET A 35 -25.20 43.46 -25.69
CA MET A 35 -26.22 44.04 -26.57
C MET A 35 -27.44 44.57 -25.83
N LYS A 36 -27.46 44.55 -24.49
CA LYS A 36 -28.59 44.96 -23.63
C LYS A 36 -29.88 44.18 -23.91
N LYS A 37 -29.83 43.03 -24.52
CA LYS A 37 -30.97 42.15 -24.79
C LYS A 37 -31.25 41.16 -23.63
N LEU A 38 -30.31 40.99 -22.72
CA LEU A 38 -30.42 40.10 -21.57
C LEU A 38 -30.04 40.88 -20.30
N GLY A 39 -30.81 40.74 -19.24
CA GLY A 39 -30.51 41.32 -17.92
C GLY A 39 -29.33 40.57 -17.26
N ALA A 40 -28.60 41.29 -16.37
CA ALA A 40 -27.46 40.71 -15.67
C ALA A 40 -27.82 39.46 -14.87
N GLU A 41 -28.99 39.46 -14.22
CA GLU A 41 -29.49 38.33 -13.42
C GLU A 41 -29.64 37.05 -14.25
N TYR A 42 -30.24 37.16 -15.43
CA TYR A 42 -30.44 36.05 -16.34
C TYR A 42 -29.12 35.54 -16.97
N MET A 43 -28.18 36.46 -17.24
CA MET A 43 -26.84 36.09 -17.71
C MET A 43 -26.09 35.30 -16.64
N ILE A 44 -26.08 35.77 -15.40
CA ILE A 44 -25.41 35.12 -14.28
C ILE A 44 -26.03 33.72 -14.03
N ALA A 45 -27.38 33.66 -13.99
CA ALA A 45 -28.08 32.40 -13.80
C ALA A 45 -27.78 31.39 -14.92
N GLY A 46 -27.77 31.84 -16.19
CA GLY A 46 -27.45 31.01 -17.35
C GLY A 46 -26.04 30.45 -17.30
N ILE A 47 -25.03 31.29 -16.96
CA ILE A 47 -23.64 30.83 -16.82
C ILE A 47 -23.51 29.89 -15.62
N ALA A 48 -24.18 30.16 -14.50
CA ALA A 48 -24.15 29.26 -13.33
C ALA A 48 -24.73 27.88 -13.67
N VAL A 49 -25.85 27.83 -14.36
CA VAL A 49 -26.44 26.54 -14.83
C VAL A 49 -25.51 25.84 -15.80
N LEU A 50 -24.88 26.54 -16.74
CA LEU A 50 -23.92 25.99 -17.67
C LEU A 50 -22.71 25.36 -16.95
N CYS A 51 -22.16 26.04 -15.95
CA CYS A 51 -21.07 25.51 -15.11
C CYS A 51 -21.53 24.26 -14.33
N LEU A 52 -22.72 24.28 -13.74
CA LEU A 52 -23.24 23.13 -13.01
C LEU A 52 -23.40 21.91 -13.92
N VAL A 53 -23.90 22.09 -15.15
CA VAL A 53 -24.06 21.01 -16.13
C VAL A 53 -22.69 20.45 -16.52
N ASP A 54 -21.70 21.31 -16.79
CA ASP A 54 -20.36 20.88 -17.15
C ASP A 54 -19.70 20.06 -16.01
N MET A 55 -19.73 20.60 -14.80
CA MET A 55 -19.20 19.90 -13.63
C MET A 55 -19.91 18.58 -13.35
N TRP A 56 -21.24 18.54 -13.52
CA TRP A 56 -21.99 17.30 -13.36
C TRP A 56 -21.57 16.22 -14.37
N MET A 57 -21.43 16.60 -15.63
CA MET A 57 -21.00 15.67 -16.68
C MET A 57 -19.59 15.13 -16.46
N VAL A 58 -18.67 15.95 -15.96
CA VAL A 58 -17.31 15.53 -15.60
C VAL A 58 -17.33 14.62 -14.37
N ASN A 59 -18.04 15.03 -13.31
CA ASN A 59 -18.08 14.28 -12.06
C ASN A 59 -18.66 12.89 -12.21
N LYS A 60 -19.70 12.73 -13.07
CA LYS A 60 -20.30 11.41 -13.35
C LYS A 60 -19.31 10.40 -13.95
N ARG A 61 -18.18 10.82 -14.51
CA ARG A 61 -17.13 9.89 -14.99
C ARG A 61 -16.32 9.29 -13.84
N TYR A 62 -16.17 10.04 -12.76
CA TYR A 62 -15.35 9.64 -11.60
C TYR A 62 -16.23 9.10 -10.47
N LEU A 63 -17.47 9.57 -10.39
CA LEU A 63 -18.45 9.18 -9.37
C LEU A 63 -19.73 8.67 -10.07
N TYR A 64 -19.66 7.46 -10.60
CA TYR A 64 -20.81 6.78 -11.19
C TYR A 64 -21.60 6.00 -10.14
N ASP A 65 -22.83 5.66 -10.44
CA ASP A 65 -23.79 5.17 -9.45
C ASP A 65 -23.35 3.88 -8.74
N ASP A 66 -22.62 2.99 -9.44
CA ASP A 66 -22.08 1.74 -8.87
C ASP A 66 -20.99 1.94 -7.80
N MET A 67 -20.43 3.16 -7.70
CA MET A 67 -19.46 3.49 -6.64
C MET A 67 -20.13 3.87 -5.31
N PHE A 68 -21.43 4.10 -5.31
CA PHE A 68 -22.18 4.40 -4.10
C PHE A 68 -22.71 3.12 -3.49
N VAL A 69 -22.37 2.89 -2.24
CA VAL A 69 -22.88 1.77 -1.44
C VAL A 69 -23.86 2.29 -0.40
N ASP A 70 -24.80 1.44 -0.01
CA ASP A 70 -25.73 1.79 1.05
C ASP A 70 -24.99 2.10 2.35
N LYS A 71 -25.54 3.09 3.09
CA LYS A 71 -24.99 3.51 4.37
C LYS A 71 -24.74 2.34 5.33
N ASN A 72 -25.68 1.38 5.36
CA ASN A 72 -25.57 0.20 6.22
C ASN A 72 -24.35 -0.65 5.89
N VAL A 73 -23.98 -0.78 4.61
CA VAL A 73 -22.77 -1.51 4.17
C VAL A 73 -21.52 -0.78 4.63
N ARG A 74 -21.47 0.54 4.49
CA ARG A 74 -20.34 1.37 4.92
C ARG A 74 -20.15 1.34 6.44
N ASP A 75 -21.25 1.40 7.19
CA ASP A 75 -21.22 1.49 8.65
C ASP A 75 -21.10 0.09 9.31
N THR A 76 -21.12 -0.99 8.52
CA THR A 76 -20.87 -2.34 9.01
C THR A 76 -19.38 -2.53 9.30
N PRO A 77 -19.00 -2.89 10.52
CA PRO A 77 -17.61 -3.18 10.85
C PRO A 77 -17.06 -4.30 9.94
N GLN A 78 -15.78 -4.16 9.53
CA GLN A 78 -15.10 -5.23 8.82
C GLN A 78 -15.25 -6.54 9.60
N GLN A 79 -15.78 -7.58 8.96
CA GLN A 79 -15.95 -8.86 9.62
C GLN A 79 -14.64 -9.62 9.66
N MET A 80 -14.32 -10.19 10.82
CA MET A 80 -13.18 -11.08 10.98
C MET A 80 -13.36 -12.33 10.11
N THR A 81 -12.36 -12.62 9.31
CA THR A 81 -12.26 -13.91 8.62
C THR A 81 -11.93 -15.04 9.60
N GLU A 82 -12.11 -16.29 9.20
CA GLU A 82 -11.68 -17.43 10.03
C GLU A 82 -10.16 -17.41 10.27
N THR A 83 -9.40 -16.96 9.28
CA THR A 83 -7.94 -16.75 9.37
C THR A 83 -7.60 -15.73 10.46
N ASP A 84 -8.30 -14.59 10.50
CA ASP A 84 -8.09 -13.56 11.53
C ASP A 84 -8.41 -14.10 12.92
N LYS A 85 -9.49 -14.85 13.06
CA LYS A 85 -9.88 -15.47 14.33
C LYS A 85 -8.83 -16.45 14.86
N ILE A 86 -8.19 -17.20 13.96
CA ILE A 86 -7.10 -18.14 14.33
C ILE A 86 -5.90 -17.34 14.82
N ILE A 87 -5.45 -16.32 14.07
CA ILE A 87 -4.29 -15.51 14.43
C ILE A 87 -4.54 -14.75 15.74
N CYS A 88 -5.73 -14.19 15.95
CA CYS A 88 -6.10 -13.45 17.16
C CYS A 88 -6.21 -14.32 18.43
N ARG A 89 -6.14 -15.65 18.32
CA ARG A 89 -5.99 -16.54 19.49
C ARG A 89 -4.62 -16.41 20.14
N ASP A 90 -3.61 -16.04 19.37
CA ASP A 90 -2.29 -15.70 19.89
C ASP A 90 -2.36 -14.39 20.67
N LYS A 91 -2.07 -14.46 21.96
CA LYS A 91 -2.13 -13.31 22.89
C LYS A 91 -0.81 -12.53 22.97
N ALA A 92 0.21 -12.92 22.22
CA ALA A 92 1.43 -12.13 22.12
C ALA A 92 1.11 -10.77 21.51
N LEU A 93 1.62 -9.69 22.12
CA LEU A 93 1.25 -8.33 21.76
C LEU A 93 2.06 -7.78 20.57
N ASP A 94 3.21 -8.34 20.32
CA ASP A 94 4.24 -7.67 19.51
C ASP A 94 4.75 -8.54 18.35
N TYR A 95 3.85 -9.08 17.57
CA TYR A 95 4.18 -9.71 16.30
C TYR A 95 3.53 -8.97 15.13
N ARG A 96 4.02 -9.21 13.94
CA ARG A 96 3.45 -8.70 12.70
C ARG A 96 2.91 -9.81 11.82
N VAL A 97 1.97 -9.40 10.97
CA VAL A 97 1.31 -10.29 10.00
C VAL A 97 1.59 -9.78 8.59
N LEU A 98 1.91 -10.68 7.70
CA LEU A 98 2.07 -10.39 6.29
C LEU A 98 0.96 -11.10 5.49
N ASN A 99 0.08 -10.31 4.89
CA ASN A 99 -0.97 -10.84 4.04
C ASN A 99 -0.48 -10.94 2.58
N LEU A 100 -0.31 -12.18 2.12
CA LEU A 100 0.10 -12.52 0.75
C LEU A 100 -1.10 -12.84 -0.16
N ALA A 101 -2.32 -12.85 0.40
CA ALA A 101 -3.55 -13.11 -0.34
C ALA A 101 -4.16 -11.85 -0.95
N SER A 102 -3.69 -10.68 -0.54
CA SER A 102 -4.16 -9.37 -1.00
C SER A 102 -3.03 -8.56 -1.64
N ASN A 103 -3.36 -7.37 -2.15
CA ASN A 103 -2.33 -6.41 -2.55
C ASN A 103 -1.72 -5.76 -1.29
N THR A 104 -0.74 -6.42 -0.70
CA THR A 104 -0.16 -6.15 0.62
C THR A 104 0.08 -4.67 0.93
N PHE A 105 0.55 -3.87 -0.03
CA PHE A 105 0.90 -2.46 0.17
C PHE A 105 -0.16 -1.48 -0.33
N ASN A 106 -1.32 -1.98 -0.77
CA ASN A 106 -2.41 -1.16 -1.30
C ASN A 106 -3.79 -1.57 -0.72
N GLU A 107 -3.81 -2.13 0.49
CA GLU A 107 -5.01 -2.52 1.21
C GLU A 107 -4.94 -2.07 2.67
N ASN A 108 -6.06 -2.04 3.37
CA ASN A 108 -6.15 -1.64 4.78
C ASN A 108 -6.86 -2.69 5.66
N GLU A 109 -7.40 -3.73 5.06
CA GLU A 109 -8.24 -4.73 5.75
C GLU A 109 -7.44 -5.50 6.80
N THR A 110 -6.22 -5.93 6.44
CA THR A 110 -5.34 -6.65 7.38
C THR A 110 -5.02 -5.83 8.63
N SER A 111 -4.88 -4.53 8.48
CA SER A 111 -4.56 -3.61 9.60
C SER A 111 -5.70 -3.41 10.58
N TYR A 112 -6.91 -3.88 10.25
CA TYR A 112 -8.06 -3.80 11.15
C TYR A 112 -7.89 -4.67 12.40
N TYR A 113 -7.28 -5.84 12.23
CA TYR A 113 -7.12 -6.82 13.30
C TYR A 113 -5.68 -7.14 13.66
N HIS A 114 -4.73 -6.80 12.78
CA HIS A 114 -3.33 -7.21 12.90
C HIS A 114 -2.37 -6.04 12.72
N LYS A 115 -1.20 -6.13 13.35
CA LYS A 115 -0.05 -5.26 13.03
C LYS A 115 0.53 -5.70 11.69
N SER A 116 0.04 -5.13 10.59
CA SER A 116 0.46 -5.50 9.24
C SER A 116 1.85 -4.99 8.89
N ILE A 117 2.61 -5.80 8.14
CA ILE A 117 3.82 -5.35 7.41
C ILE A 117 3.43 -4.42 6.26
N GLY A 118 2.26 -4.66 5.66
CA GLY A 118 1.73 -3.90 4.54
C GLY A 118 0.87 -2.71 4.94
N GLY A 119 -0.09 -2.43 4.07
CA GLY A 119 -1.07 -1.36 4.22
C GLY A 119 -0.82 -0.18 3.28
N TYR A 120 -1.92 0.44 2.85
CA TYR A 120 -1.87 1.67 2.08
C TYR A 120 -1.64 2.86 3.01
N HIS A 121 -0.58 3.63 2.76
CA HIS A 121 -0.32 4.88 3.44
C HIS A 121 0.26 5.92 2.47
N PRO A 122 -0.41 7.06 2.22
CA PRO A 122 0.05 8.06 1.27
C PRO A 122 1.35 8.76 1.71
N ALA A 123 1.60 8.85 3.01
CA ALA A 123 2.81 9.43 3.60
C ALA A 123 3.79 8.33 4.08
N LYS A 124 3.98 7.27 3.30
CA LYS A 124 4.92 6.21 3.61
C LYS A 124 6.36 6.76 3.70
N LEU A 125 7.09 6.37 4.74
CA LEU A 125 8.48 6.75 4.89
C LEU A 125 9.31 6.22 3.72
N ARG A 126 10.13 7.07 3.11
CA ARG A 126 10.98 6.69 1.97
C ARG A 126 11.89 5.49 2.29
N ARG A 127 12.51 5.48 3.47
CA ARG A 127 13.32 4.34 3.93
C ARG A 127 12.55 3.02 3.94
N TYR A 128 11.27 3.06 4.32
CA TYR A 128 10.44 1.86 4.31
C TYR A 128 10.08 1.43 2.88
N GLN A 129 9.84 2.39 1.97
CA GLN A 129 9.62 2.08 0.56
C GLN A 129 10.87 1.45 -0.06
N GLU A 130 12.05 1.98 0.22
CA GLU A 130 13.32 1.41 -0.24
C GLU A 130 13.54 -0.02 0.30
N MET A 131 13.18 -0.28 1.55
CA MET A 131 13.20 -1.62 2.14
C MET A 131 12.20 -2.57 1.46
N ILE A 132 11.01 -2.08 1.11
CA ILE A 132 10.01 -2.85 0.36
C ILE A 132 10.60 -3.26 -1.00
N ASP A 133 11.13 -2.31 -1.74
CA ASP A 133 11.61 -2.52 -3.10
C ASP A 133 12.86 -3.43 -3.14
N ALA A 134 13.80 -3.22 -2.22
CA ALA A 134 15.06 -3.95 -2.19
C ALA A 134 14.94 -5.36 -1.60
N HIS A 135 14.11 -5.57 -0.60
CA HIS A 135 14.10 -6.80 0.20
C HIS A 135 12.72 -7.42 0.39
N ILE A 136 11.73 -6.66 0.90
CA ILE A 136 10.45 -7.25 1.30
C ILE A 136 9.71 -7.85 0.11
N ALA A 137 9.59 -7.13 -1.02
CA ALA A 137 8.87 -7.62 -2.19
C ALA A 137 9.55 -8.84 -2.84
N PRO A 138 10.88 -8.89 -3.02
CA PRO A 138 11.57 -10.11 -3.43
C PRO A 138 11.40 -11.28 -2.46
N GLU A 139 11.46 -11.04 -1.14
CA GLU A 139 11.25 -12.08 -0.13
C GLU A 139 9.82 -12.61 -0.14
N MET A 140 8.81 -11.75 -0.32
CA MET A 140 7.41 -12.17 -0.47
C MET A 140 7.24 -13.19 -1.61
N GLN A 141 7.85 -12.92 -2.77
CA GLN A 141 7.79 -13.85 -3.91
C GLN A 141 8.47 -15.17 -3.61
N LYS A 142 9.66 -15.13 -3.00
CA LYS A 142 10.40 -16.33 -2.58
C LYS A 142 9.61 -17.14 -1.54
N THR A 143 9.00 -16.46 -0.56
CA THR A 143 8.18 -17.06 0.48
C THR A 143 6.98 -17.77 -0.11
N MET A 144 6.22 -17.13 -0.98
CA MET A 144 5.06 -17.76 -1.64
C MET A 144 5.47 -19.05 -2.38
N LYS A 145 6.58 -18.99 -3.13
CA LYS A 145 7.09 -20.15 -3.87
C LYS A 145 7.52 -21.27 -2.92
N ALA A 146 8.34 -20.96 -1.92
CA ALA A 146 8.88 -21.93 -0.98
C ALA A 146 7.77 -22.62 -0.15
N VAL A 147 6.78 -21.84 0.30
CA VAL A 147 5.67 -22.39 1.08
C VAL A 147 4.75 -23.24 0.20
N ALA A 148 4.53 -22.86 -1.06
CA ALA A 148 3.77 -23.67 -2.01
C ALA A 148 4.46 -25.00 -2.32
N GLU A 149 5.79 -25.00 -2.54
CA GLU A 149 6.61 -26.20 -2.76
C GLU A 149 6.65 -27.12 -1.53
N ALA A 150 6.61 -26.52 -0.34
CA ALA A 150 6.55 -27.26 0.92
C ALA A 150 5.13 -27.76 1.31
N GLY A 151 4.13 -27.46 0.49
CA GLY A 151 2.73 -27.80 0.78
C GLY A 151 2.15 -27.12 2.02
N GLY A 152 2.65 -25.93 2.38
CA GLY A 152 2.26 -25.17 3.56
C GLY A 152 3.03 -25.54 4.84
N ASP A 153 3.92 -26.49 4.78
CA ASP A 153 4.70 -26.97 5.94
C ASP A 153 5.97 -26.12 6.12
N MET A 154 5.94 -25.17 7.05
CA MET A 154 7.05 -24.25 7.33
C MET A 154 8.28 -24.96 7.93
N THR A 155 8.16 -26.18 8.43
CA THR A 155 9.32 -26.94 8.94
C THR A 155 10.25 -27.41 7.83
N LYS A 156 9.75 -27.46 6.59
CA LYS A 156 10.52 -27.80 5.39
C LYS A 156 11.12 -26.59 4.68
N VAL A 157 10.80 -25.39 5.15
CA VAL A 157 11.25 -24.12 4.56
C VAL A 157 12.43 -23.60 5.38
N ASN A 158 13.54 -23.26 4.73
CA ASN A 158 14.66 -22.59 5.40
C ASN A 158 14.39 -21.08 5.46
N GLY A 159 13.63 -20.67 6.48
CA GLY A 159 13.18 -19.27 6.61
C GLY A 159 14.31 -18.26 6.85
N ASP A 160 15.39 -18.65 7.51
CA ASP A 160 16.54 -17.76 7.74
C ASP A 160 17.29 -17.42 6.43
N SER A 161 17.18 -18.26 5.41
CA SER A 161 17.80 -18.03 4.10
C SER A 161 16.84 -17.37 3.10
N ILE A 162 15.55 -17.68 3.18
CA ILE A 162 14.57 -17.28 2.15
C ILE A 162 13.98 -15.89 2.42
N PHE A 163 13.72 -15.58 3.71
CA PHE A 163 13.06 -14.31 4.10
C PHE A 163 13.64 -13.72 5.40
N PRO A 164 14.96 -13.47 5.45
CA PRO A 164 15.63 -12.96 6.65
C PRO A 164 15.13 -11.58 7.07
N VAL A 165 14.75 -10.70 6.13
CA VAL A 165 14.22 -9.36 6.44
C VAL A 165 12.81 -9.45 7.03
N LEU A 166 11.96 -10.36 6.54
CA LEU A 166 10.66 -10.60 7.16
C LEU A 166 10.79 -11.14 8.59
N ASN A 167 11.80 -11.99 8.84
CA ASN A 167 12.11 -12.46 10.20
C ASN A 167 12.56 -11.32 11.12
N MET A 168 13.45 -10.45 10.63
CA MET A 168 13.89 -9.24 11.31
C MET A 168 12.73 -8.31 11.64
N LEU A 169 11.75 -8.19 10.75
CA LEU A 169 10.53 -7.40 10.97
C LEU A 169 9.52 -8.07 11.91
N ASN A 170 9.88 -9.19 12.54
CA ASN A 170 9.04 -9.96 13.44
C ASN A 170 7.72 -10.43 12.79
N THR A 171 7.79 -10.89 11.53
CA THR A 171 6.65 -11.46 10.83
C THR A 171 6.36 -12.86 11.33
N LYS A 172 5.43 -12.99 12.27
CA LYS A 172 5.09 -14.26 12.92
C LYS A 172 4.05 -15.08 12.15
N TYR A 173 3.20 -14.40 11.37
CA TYR A 173 2.17 -15.07 10.58
C TYR A 173 2.16 -14.57 9.14
N PHE A 174 2.01 -15.51 8.22
CA PHE A 174 1.68 -15.28 6.81
C PHE A 174 0.22 -15.65 6.57
N ILE A 175 -0.53 -14.81 5.88
CA ILE A 175 -1.85 -15.14 5.36
C ILE A 175 -1.68 -15.51 3.90
N LEU A 176 -1.95 -16.77 3.56
CA LEU A 176 -1.79 -17.31 2.23
C LEU A 176 -3.13 -17.48 1.53
N PRO A 177 -3.19 -17.27 0.20
CA PRO A 177 -4.40 -17.55 -0.57
C PRO A 177 -4.60 -19.06 -0.74
N LEU A 178 -5.85 -19.49 -0.62
CA LEU A 178 -6.31 -20.82 -1.01
C LEU A 178 -7.23 -20.75 -2.24
N GLN A 179 -7.52 -21.89 -2.82
CA GLN A 179 -8.51 -21.97 -3.89
C GLN A 179 -9.88 -21.51 -3.41
N GLY A 180 -10.66 -20.87 -4.28
CA GLY A 180 -12.00 -20.37 -3.93
C GLY A 180 -12.03 -19.07 -3.13
N GLY A 181 -10.92 -18.30 -3.07
CA GLY A 181 -10.87 -17.01 -2.39
C GLY A 181 -10.76 -17.11 -0.85
N GLN A 182 -10.55 -18.31 -0.34
CA GLN A 182 -10.27 -18.51 1.08
C GLN A 182 -8.82 -18.20 1.41
N THR A 183 -8.53 -18.00 2.69
CA THR A 183 -7.17 -17.76 3.20
C THR A 183 -6.85 -18.71 4.34
N VAL A 184 -5.56 -18.97 4.53
CA VAL A 184 -5.05 -19.78 5.64
C VAL A 184 -3.91 -19.06 6.35
N PRO A 185 -3.87 -19.04 7.68
CA PRO A 185 -2.74 -18.53 8.43
C PRO A 185 -1.64 -19.59 8.52
N VAL A 186 -0.42 -19.20 8.25
CA VAL A 186 0.77 -20.05 8.42
C VAL A 186 1.70 -19.36 9.41
N GLN A 187 2.07 -20.05 10.47
CA GLN A 187 2.99 -19.54 11.48
C GLN A 187 4.45 -19.64 11.00
N ASN A 188 5.19 -18.55 11.15
CA ASN A 188 6.61 -18.47 10.90
C ASN A 188 7.39 -18.72 12.21
N PRO A 189 8.11 -19.84 12.33
CA PRO A 189 8.92 -20.13 13.51
C PRO A 189 10.26 -19.38 13.55
N TYR A 190 10.63 -18.69 12.45
CA TYR A 190 11.91 -18.01 12.28
C TYR A 190 11.89 -16.53 12.66
N ALA A 191 10.75 -15.97 13.03
CA ALA A 191 10.64 -14.58 13.44
C ALA A 191 11.56 -14.29 14.64
N TYR A 192 12.33 -13.18 14.58
CA TYR A 192 13.35 -12.90 15.62
C TYR A 192 12.76 -12.30 16.91
N GLY A 193 11.46 -11.98 16.93
CA GLY A 193 10.83 -11.32 18.06
C GLY A 193 11.00 -9.79 18.02
N ASN A 194 10.75 -9.15 19.17
CA ASN A 194 10.80 -7.69 19.27
C ASN A 194 12.20 -7.12 19.36
N ALA A 195 13.13 -7.90 19.91
CA ALA A 195 14.53 -7.58 20.04
C ALA A 195 15.33 -8.88 20.13
N TRP A 196 16.53 -8.86 19.60
CA TRP A 196 17.49 -9.96 19.72
C TRP A 196 18.90 -9.41 19.79
N PHE A 197 19.81 -10.19 20.36
CA PHE A 197 21.21 -9.84 20.40
C PHE A 197 21.90 -10.30 19.11
N VAL A 198 22.86 -9.53 18.65
CA VAL A 198 23.72 -9.84 17.51
C VAL A 198 25.17 -10.00 18.00
N ASP A 199 25.93 -10.83 17.30
CA ASP A 199 27.32 -11.10 17.66
C ASP A 199 28.28 -10.06 17.11
N GLU A 200 27.87 -9.37 16.01
CA GLU A 200 28.72 -8.43 15.29
C GLU A 200 27.89 -7.25 14.71
N VAL A 201 28.54 -6.09 14.63
CA VAL A 201 28.02 -4.92 13.93
C VAL A 201 28.92 -4.59 12.76
N GLN A 202 28.41 -4.76 11.54
CA GLN A 202 29.09 -4.34 10.32
C GLN A 202 28.80 -2.85 10.06
N TYR A 203 29.86 -2.03 10.07
CA TYR A 203 29.74 -0.60 9.78
C TYR A 203 29.93 -0.32 8.29
N VAL A 204 29.08 0.56 7.75
CA VAL A 204 29.06 0.98 6.34
C VAL A 204 29.07 2.51 6.23
N ASN A 205 29.44 3.07 5.09
CA ASN A 205 29.71 4.50 4.96
C ASN A 205 28.49 5.34 4.56
N ASN A 206 27.44 4.71 4.05
CA ASN A 206 26.26 5.41 3.56
C ASN A 206 25.01 4.50 3.55
N ALA A 207 23.84 5.13 3.35
CA ALA A 207 22.56 4.45 3.39
C ALA A 207 22.38 3.42 2.26
N ASN A 208 23.03 3.57 1.11
CA ASN A 208 22.96 2.57 0.03
C ASN A 208 23.73 1.30 0.42
N GLU A 209 24.90 1.46 1.02
CA GLU A 209 25.66 0.32 1.54
C GLU A 209 24.93 -0.34 2.72
N GLU A 210 24.18 0.45 3.53
CA GLU A 210 23.38 -0.06 4.65
C GLU A 210 22.25 -0.97 4.14
N ILE A 211 21.48 -0.53 3.17
CA ILE A 211 20.37 -1.34 2.60
C ILE A 211 20.91 -2.55 1.85
N ASP A 212 21.97 -2.41 1.09
CA ASP A 212 22.62 -3.53 0.39
C ASP A 212 23.22 -4.55 1.38
N GLY A 213 23.79 -4.08 2.48
CA GLY A 213 24.37 -4.90 3.55
C GLY A 213 23.33 -5.79 4.22
N VAL A 214 22.14 -5.26 4.50
CA VAL A 214 21.01 -6.01 5.06
C VAL A 214 20.68 -7.27 4.26
N GLY A 215 20.82 -7.22 2.93
CA GLY A 215 20.58 -8.38 2.06
C GLY A 215 21.74 -9.38 1.97
N LYS A 216 22.91 -9.07 2.53
CA LYS A 216 24.16 -9.85 2.38
C LYS A 216 24.61 -10.56 3.65
N VAL A 217 24.14 -10.11 4.81
CA VAL A 217 24.55 -10.65 6.10
C VAL A 217 23.50 -11.57 6.69
N ASN A 218 23.91 -12.42 7.64
CA ASN A 218 22.95 -13.16 8.45
C ASN A 218 22.42 -12.23 9.56
N LEU A 219 21.21 -11.69 9.37
CA LEU A 219 20.59 -10.73 10.26
C LEU A 219 20.31 -11.23 11.69
N ARG A 220 20.39 -12.55 11.90
CA ARG A 220 20.27 -13.14 13.24
C ARG A 220 21.53 -12.89 14.08
N HIS A 221 22.68 -12.76 13.44
CA HIS A 221 23.99 -12.65 14.09
C HIS A 221 24.69 -11.32 13.81
N VAL A 222 24.36 -10.64 12.71
CA VAL A 222 25.06 -9.42 12.27
C VAL A 222 24.06 -8.29 12.07
N ALA A 223 24.32 -7.16 12.71
CA ALA A 223 23.63 -5.90 12.41
C ALA A 223 24.44 -5.07 11.41
N VAL A 224 23.77 -4.33 10.54
CA VAL A 224 24.39 -3.35 9.65
C VAL A 224 24.04 -1.96 10.13
N ALA A 225 25.05 -1.09 10.30
CA ALA A 225 24.86 0.27 10.79
C ALA A 225 25.76 1.26 10.04
N ASP A 226 25.26 2.48 9.87
CA ASP A 226 26.07 3.59 9.35
C ASP A 226 27.22 3.93 10.33
N ALA A 227 28.41 4.08 9.79
CA ALA A 227 29.66 4.36 10.55
C ALA A 227 29.56 5.59 11.48
N LYS A 228 28.66 6.53 11.18
CA LYS A 228 28.41 7.71 12.06
C LYS A 228 27.90 7.34 13.46
N PHE A 229 27.30 6.14 13.62
CA PHE A 229 26.80 5.66 14.91
C PHE A 229 27.82 4.85 15.70
N LYS A 230 29.01 4.61 15.14
CA LYS A 230 30.05 3.73 15.74
C LYS A 230 30.43 4.14 17.14
N GLU A 231 30.68 5.44 17.38
CA GLU A 231 31.06 5.95 18.69
C GLU A 231 29.94 5.82 19.73
N GLN A 232 28.69 6.04 19.32
CA GLN A 232 27.52 5.91 20.19
C GLN A 232 27.29 4.46 20.61
N LEU A 233 27.40 3.52 19.68
CA LEU A 233 27.24 2.10 19.94
C LEU A 233 28.38 1.54 20.80
N ALA A 234 29.61 2.01 20.60
CA ALA A 234 30.74 1.59 21.41
C ALA A 234 30.65 2.07 22.87
N GLN A 235 29.97 3.18 23.15
CA GLN A 235 29.75 3.68 24.50
C GLN A 235 28.68 2.87 25.25
N SER A 236 27.66 2.38 24.57
CA SER A 236 26.59 1.58 25.19
C SER A 236 27.05 0.19 25.64
N VAL A 237 28.04 -0.39 24.98
CA VAL A 237 28.64 -1.70 25.35
C VAL A 237 29.53 -1.62 26.57
N LYS A 238 30.10 -0.42 26.91
CA LYS A 238 30.97 -0.23 28.04
C LYS A 238 30.28 0.05 29.38
N GLN A 239 28.97 0.17 29.40
CA GLN A 239 28.20 0.47 30.61
C GLN A 239 27.68 -0.77 31.36
N ASP A 240 27.87 -1.97 30.82
CA ASP A 240 27.38 -3.23 31.39
C ASP A 240 28.50 -4.18 31.87
N ASP A 241 29.73 -3.68 32.10
CA ASP A 241 30.83 -4.43 32.78
C ASP A 241 30.96 -4.04 34.27
#